data_1daed4e419583e67de5628eeeeab5854
#
_entry.id   1daed4e419583e67de5628eeeeab5854
#
_cell.length_a   1.000
_cell.length_b   1.000
_cell.length_c   1.000
_cell.angle_alpha   90.00
_cell.angle_beta   90.00
_cell.angle_gamma   90.00
#
_symmetry.space_group_name_H-M   'P 1'
#
loop_
_entity.id
_entity.type
_entity.pdbx_description
1 polymer ?
#
loop_
_entity_poly.entity_id
_entity_poly.type
_entity_poly.pdbx_seq_one_letter_code
_entity_poly.pdbx_strand_id
1 'polypeptide(L)'
;MNETNGGMPGRPELNVALGRRNALFALGASACGLGLAAAPARAAAVLDLATAYPDTNFHVQNERQFAAEVADATAGAVQIRVHAGGSRLKAPDVLAGVKSGQVAMGEVFGPSLGAIHGVFGLDAVPFIVTTYGAARKLWNTVERLVRDTLAAQGLVLLASVPWPPQGLFCARPIGAAVDLKGLRLRENSPPVKRLAELLQAEPVRVETPELAAAARAGRINAVFTSAAQGIDTELYQSMPYFHEANAWLPRNLIVANPKALEGLGTEHRTTLVRLAARAEERGWGLSERFSQTSTQALAKAGAKIAPLPSPVRTRLDRLGIQVARETVSKGDPALLALMGAFFS
;
A
#
# COMPACT_ATOMS: atom_id res chain seq x y z
N MET A 1 -11.19 -3.55 -69.29
CA MET A 1 -11.50 -4.84 -69.96
C MET A 1 -12.23 -5.66 -68.90
N ASN A 2 -13.49 -5.71 -69.20
CA ASN A 2 -14.52 -6.76 -69.04
C ASN A 2 -14.76 -7.29 -67.59
N GLU A 3 -15.93 -6.91 -67.03
CA GLU A 3 -17.30 -7.46 -67.20
C GLU A 3 -17.34 -8.98 -67.02
N THR A 4 -18.19 -9.55 -66.12
CA THR A 4 -19.66 -9.73 -66.18
C THR A 4 -20.07 -10.40 -64.86
N ASN A 5 -21.06 -9.94 -64.10
CA ASN A 5 -22.51 -10.07 -64.24
C ASN A 5 -23.07 -11.51 -64.09
N GLY A 6 -24.06 -11.63 -63.19
CA GLY A 6 -25.03 -12.75 -63.13
C GLY A 6 -25.33 -13.08 -61.66
N GLY A 7 -26.45 -12.89 -60.99
CA GLY A 7 -27.82 -12.90 -61.44
C GLY A 7 -28.62 -13.69 -60.41
N MET A 8 -29.61 -13.09 -59.74
CA MET A 8 -30.64 -13.79 -58.95
C MET A 8 -31.52 -14.71 -59.76
N PRO A 9 -32.21 -15.69 -59.14
CA PRO A 9 -33.63 -15.54 -58.81
C PRO A 9 -34.00 -16.35 -57.52
N GLY A 10 -35.02 -16.09 -56.74
CA GLY A 10 -36.39 -15.88 -56.99
C GLY A 10 -37.17 -16.55 -55.84
N ARG A 11 -38.03 -15.83 -55.15
CA ARG A 11 -39.01 -16.35 -54.19
C ARG A 11 -40.06 -17.25 -54.85
N PRO A 12 -40.80 -18.06 -54.07
CA PRO A 12 -42.24 -17.87 -54.08
C PRO A 12 -42.91 -17.76 -52.72
N GLU A 13 -43.86 -16.85 -52.68
CA GLU A 13 -44.89 -16.74 -51.62
C GLU A 13 -45.91 -17.87 -51.82
N LEU A 14 -46.47 -18.35 -50.71
CA LEU A 14 -47.74 -19.06 -50.71
C LEU A 14 -48.65 -18.54 -49.58
N ASN A 15 -49.62 -17.76 -50.03
CA ASN A 15 -50.85 -17.44 -49.30
C ASN A 15 -51.78 -18.65 -49.32
N VAL A 16 -52.36 -19.04 -48.21
CA VAL A 16 -53.69 -19.69 -48.18
C VAL A 16 -54.48 -19.21 -46.97
N ALA A 17 -55.69 -18.89 -47.22
CA ALA A 17 -56.68 -18.17 -46.48
C ALA A 17 -57.49 -19.04 -45.46
N LEU A 18 -57.91 -18.36 -44.43
CA LEU A 18 -59.21 -18.45 -43.67
C LEU A 18 -60.04 -19.77 -43.66
N GLY A 19 -60.26 -20.23 -42.44
CA GLY A 19 -61.38 -21.08 -42.10
C GLY A 19 -61.87 -20.85 -40.64
N ARG A 20 -63.01 -20.12 -40.49
CA ARG A 20 -63.74 -19.96 -39.20
C ARG A 20 -64.41 -21.25 -38.82
N ARG A 21 -64.40 -21.66 -37.55
CA ARG A 21 -65.59 -22.00 -36.73
C ARG A 21 -65.26 -22.61 -35.38
N ASN A 22 -65.69 -21.88 -34.35
CA ASN A 22 -66.33 -22.32 -33.10
C ASN A 22 -65.85 -23.57 -32.34
N ALA A 23 -65.41 -23.41 -31.07
CA ALA A 23 -66.26 -23.79 -29.92
C ALA A 23 -65.53 -23.52 -28.58
N LEU A 24 -66.28 -22.96 -27.67
CA LEU A 24 -66.02 -22.77 -26.24
C LEU A 24 -65.57 -24.05 -25.54
N PHE A 25 -64.53 -23.97 -24.69
CA PHE A 25 -64.57 -24.60 -23.37
C PHE A 25 -63.66 -23.76 -22.44
N ALA A 26 -64.33 -23.15 -21.47
CA ALA A 26 -63.70 -22.47 -20.31
C ALA A 26 -63.25 -23.54 -19.34
N LEU A 27 -61.97 -23.56 -18.99
CA LEU A 27 -61.48 -24.19 -17.75
C LEU A 27 -60.41 -23.29 -17.17
N GLY A 28 -60.76 -22.67 -16.04
CA GLY A 28 -59.88 -21.81 -15.30
C GLY A 28 -58.66 -22.58 -14.72
N ALA A 29 -57.47 -22.11 -15.10
CA ALA A 29 -56.27 -22.41 -14.36
C ALA A 29 -55.83 -21.09 -13.76
N SER A 30 -56.18 -20.89 -12.48
CA SER A 30 -55.57 -19.86 -11.64
C SER A 30 -54.10 -20.17 -11.48
N ALA A 31 -53.29 -19.59 -12.35
CA ALA A 31 -51.84 -19.51 -12.15
C ALA A 31 -51.60 -18.53 -11.00
N CYS A 32 -51.45 -19.06 -9.78
CA CYS A 32 -50.81 -18.33 -8.69
C CYS A 32 -49.38 -18.01 -9.16
N GLY A 33 -49.22 -16.88 -9.83
CA GLY A 33 -47.92 -16.25 -10.04
C GLY A 33 -47.38 -15.84 -8.68
N LEU A 34 -46.57 -16.69 -8.06
CA LEU A 34 -45.64 -16.27 -7.03
C LEU A 34 -44.70 -15.23 -7.69
N GLY A 35 -45.13 -13.98 -7.67
CA GLY A 35 -44.26 -12.86 -7.95
C GLY A 35 -43.14 -12.89 -6.90
N LEU A 36 -42.00 -13.48 -7.26
CA LEU A 36 -40.75 -13.17 -6.60
C LEU A 36 -40.58 -11.65 -6.75
N ALA A 37 -41.06 -10.89 -5.76
CA ALA A 37 -40.71 -9.49 -5.64
C ALA A 37 -39.18 -9.44 -5.57
N ALA A 38 -38.53 -9.10 -6.66
CA ALA A 38 -37.13 -8.76 -6.66
C ALA A 38 -36.97 -7.65 -5.62
N ALA A 39 -36.31 -7.97 -4.51
CA ALA A 39 -35.96 -6.95 -3.52
C ALA A 39 -35.23 -5.82 -4.28
N PRO A 40 -35.57 -4.56 -4.01
CA PRO A 40 -34.93 -3.45 -4.70
C PRO A 40 -33.42 -3.61 -4.54
N ALA A 41 -32.70 -3.67 -5.66
CA ALA A 41 -31.26 -3.74 -5.67
C ALA A 41 -30.76 -2.51 -4.88
N ARG A 42 -30.28 -2.74 -3.66
CA ARG A 42 -29.69 -1.69 -2.84
C ARG A 42 -28.49 -1.16 -3.60
N ALA A 43 -28.43 0.15 -3.80
CA ALA A 43 -27.27 0.77 -4.46
C ALA A 43 -25.99 0.33 -3.75
N ALA A 44 -24.98 -0.05 -4.54
CA ALA A 44 -23.71 -0.49 -4.01
C ALA A 44 -23.09 0.60 -3.11
N ALA A 45 -22.61 0.21 -1.93
CA ALA A 45 -21.83 1.09 -1.08
C ALA A 45 -20.44 1.25 -1.70
N VAL A 46 -20.08 2.48 -2.06
CA VAL A 46 -18.78 2.79 -2.65
C VAL A 46 -17.86 3.37 -1.60
N LEU A 47 -16.69 2.74 -1.40
CA LEU A 47 -15.66 3.14 -0.46
C LEU A 47 -14.43 3.62 -1.24
N ASP A 48 -14.17 4.92 -1.25
CA ASP A 48 -12.94 5.47 -1.84
C ASP A 48 -11.74 5.16 -0.93
N LEU A 49 -10.67 4.54 -1.49
CA LEU A 49 -9.38 4.30 -0.86
C LEU A 49 -8.32 5.17 -1.55
N ALA A 50 -7.74 6.11 -0.81
CA ALA A 50 -6.68 6.97 -1.31
C ALA A 50 -5.30 6.41 -0.98
N THR A 51 -4.41 6.31 -1.98
CA THR A 51 -2.99 5.95 -1.81
C THR A 51 -2.08 6.89 -2.60
N ALA A 52 -0.89 7.15 -2.06
CA ALA A 52 0.10 8.02 -2.70
C ALA A 52 0.97 7.28 -3.74
N TYR A 53 0.93 5.95 -3.77
CA TYR A 53 1.80 5.12 -4.61
C TYR A 53 1.20 4.88 -5.99
N PRO A 54 2.04 4.69 -7.04
CA PRO A 54 1.58 4.43 -8.39
C PRO A 54 0.95 3.03 -8.53
N ASP A 55 0.17 2.83 -9.58
CA ASP A 55 -0.51 1.56 -9.87
C ASP A 55 0.44 0.35 -10.00
N THR A 56 1.69 0.58 -10.41
CA THR A 56 2.73 -0.46 -10.51
C THR A 56 3.22 -0.96 -9.15
N ASN A 57 2.97 -0.21 -8.08
CA ASN A 57 3.44 -0.54 -6.74
C ASN A 57 2.70 -1.75 -6.17
N PHE A 58 3.43 -2.67 -5.52
CA PHE A 58 2.85 -3.91 -4.99
C PHE A 58 1.80 -3.69 -3.89
N HIS A 59 1.89 -2.60 -3.12
CA HIS A 59 0.86 -2.22 -2.16
C HIS A 59 -0.45 -1.92 -2.89
N VAL A 60 -0.40 -1.09 -3.94
CA VAL A 60 -1.58 -0.74 -4.73
C VAL A 60 -2.17 -1.96 -5.44
N GLN A 61 -1.34 -2.83 -5.99
CA GLN A 61 -1.80 -4.10 -6.58
C GLN A 61 -2.51 -4.98 -5.55
N ASN A 62 -1.98 -5.06 -4.32
CA ASN A 62 -2.61 -5.76 -3.22
C ASN A 62 -3.96 -5.13 -2.81
N GLU A 63 -4.05 -3.80 -2.79
CA GLU A 63 -5.28 -3.06 -2.52
C GLU A 63 -6.34 -3.28 -3.60
N ARG A 64 -5.95 -3.31 -4.89
CA ARG A 64 -6.87 -3.62 -5.99
C ARG A 64 -7.39 -5.06 -5.92
N GLN A 65 -6.53 -6.00 -5.56
CA GLN A 65 -6.96 -7.38 -5.32
C GLN A 65 -7.91 -7.47 -4.13
N PHE A 66 -7.62 -6.77 -3.03
CA PHE A 66 -8.53 -6.66 -1.88
C PHE A 66 -9.89 -6.07 -2.30
N ALA A 67 -9.88 -5.02 -3.13
CA ALA A 67 -11.10 -4.41 -3.66
C ALA A 67 -11.93 -5.39 -4.48
N ALA A 68 -11.31 -6.16 -5.36
CA ALA A 68 -11.96 -7.20 -6.15
C ALA A 68 -12.56 -8.29 -5.25
N GLU A 69 -11.80 -8.80 -4.29
CA GLU A 69 -12.26 -9.83 -3.35
C GLU A 69 -13.46 -9.36 -2.51
N VAL A 70 -13.50 -8.07 -2.13
CA VAL A 70 -14.66 -7.49 -1.40
C VAL A 70 -15.87 -7.41 -2.32
N ALA A 71 -15.71 -6.95 -3.55
CA ALA A 71 -16.82 -6.88 -4.51
C ALA A 71 -17.40 -8.27 -4.79
N ASP A 72 -16.54 -9.26 -5.03
CA ASP A 72 -16.97 -10.65 -5.28
C ASP A 72 -17.70 -11.25 -4.07
N ALA A 73 -17.12 -11.11 -2.87
CA ALA A 73 -17.68 -11.70 -1.64
C ALA A 73 -18.98 -11.03 -1.19
N THR A 74 -19.26 -9.82 -1.68
CA THR A 74 -20.50 -9.08 -1.37
C THR A 74 -21.47 -9.02 -2.55
N ALA A 75 -21.23 -9.81 -3.59
CA ALA A 75 -22.01 -9.77 -4.84
C ALA A 75 -22.19 -8.34 -5.39
N GLY A 76 -21.14 -7.51 -5.28
CA GLY A 76 -21.15 -6.12 -5.72
C GLY A 76 -21.81 -5.12 -4.77
N ALA A 77 -22.35 -5.56 -3.63
CA ALA A 77 -22.99 -4.67 -2.66
C ALA A 77 -21.99 -3.68 -2.01
N VAL A 78 -20.71 -4.04 -1.93
CA VAL A 78 -19.63 -3.15 -1.48
C VAL A 78 -18.56 -3.09 -2.56
N GLN A 79 -18.20 -1.89 -2.96
CA GLN A 79 -17.15 -1.61 -3.95
C GLN A 79 -16.10 -0.69 -3.37
N ILE A 80 -14.82 -1.07 -3.46
CA ILE A 80 -13.70 -0.23 -3.09
C ILE A 80 -13.10 0.38 -4.35
N ARG A 81 -13.00 1.71 -4.41
CA ARG A 81 -12.33 2.43 -5.49
C ARG A 81 -10.94 2.86 -5.03
N VAL A 82 -9.91 2.24 -5.58
CA VAL A 82 -8.51 2.59 -5.27
C VAL A 82 -8.08 3.77 -6.14
N HIS A 83 -7.71 4.87 -5.50
CA HIS A 83 -7.19 6.09 -6.11
C HIS A 83 -5.69 6.17 -5.91
N ALA A 84 -4.94 5.66 -6.88
CA ALA A 84 -3.48 5.58 -6.85
C ALA A 84 -2.79 6.92 -7.21
N GLY A 85 -1.47 6.99 -6.95
CA GLY A 85 -0.60 8.09 -7.38
C GLY A 85 -0.89 9.44 -6.72
N GLY A 86 -1.57 9.45 -5.59
CA GLY A 86 -1.98 10.69 -4.94
C GLY A 86 -3.02 11.47 -5.74
N SER A 87 -3.79 10.78 -6.60
CA SER A 87 -4.81 11.39 -7.48
C SER A 87 -6.00 11.95 -6.70
N ARG A 88 -6.36 11.35 -5.58
CA ARG A 88 -7.46 11.80 -4.73
C ARG A 88 -6.99 12.70 -3.59
N LEU A 89 -5.92 12.29 -2.90
CA LEU A 89 -5.28 13.03 -1.80
C LEU A 89 -3.77 12.83 -1.87
N LYS A 90 -3.00 13.86 -1.54
CA LYS A 90 -1.55 13.74 -1.40
C LYS A 90 -1.20 13.01 -0.10
N ALA A 91 -0.01 12.38 -0.04
CA ALA A 91 0.42 11.58 1.10
C ALA A 91 0.20 12.26 2.48
N PRO A 92 0.54 13.54 2.69
CA PRO A 92 0.34 14.20 3.97
C PRO A 92 -1.14 14.38 4.35
N ASP A 93 -2.03 14.40 3.36
CA ASP A 93 -3.45 14.73 3.54
C ASP A 93 -4.32 13.49 3.74
N VAL A 94 -3.80 12.28 3.44
CA VAL A 94 -4.59 11.04 3.46
C VAL A 94 -5.21 10.77 4.83
N LEU A 95 -4.41 10.87 5.91
CA LEU A 95 -4.91 10.60 7.27
C LEU A 95 -6.04 11.56 7.67
N ALA A 96 -5.86 12.85 7.39
CA ALA A 96 -6.87 13.88 7.66
C ALA A 96 -8.13 13.67 6.81
N GLY A 97 -7.96 13.29 5.54
CA GLY A 97 -9.06 12.98 4.64
C GLY A 97 -9.90 11.78 5.09
N VAL A 98 -9.26 10.74 5.64
CA VAL A 98 -9.98 9.60 6.23
C VAL A 98 -10.69 10.02 7.51
N LYS A 99 -10.03 10.77 8.40
CA LYS A 99 -10.65 11.27 9.66
C LYS A 99 -11.88 12.13 9.40
N SER A 100 -11.82 13.02 8.42
CA SER A 100 -12.94 13.89 8.05
C SER A 100 -14.05 13.19 7.27
N GLY A 101 -13.80 11.98 6.76
CA GLY A 101 -14.73 11.26 5.88
C GLY A 101 -14.72 11.75 4.42
N GLN A 102 -13.73 12.53 4.01
CA GLN A 102 -13.52 12.92 2.60
C GLN A 102 -13.26 11.69 1.72
N VAL A 103 -12.61 10.67 2.28
CA VAL A 103 -12.46 9.33 1.74
C VAL A 103 -12.78 8.31 2.83
N ALA A 104 -13.30 7.14 2.44
CA ALA A 104 -13.66 6.08 3.38
C ALA A 104 -12.44 5.40 3.99
N MET A 105 -11.39 5.24 3.18
CA MET A 105 -10.15 4.53 3.54
C MET A 105 -8.94 5.25 2.96
N GLY A 106 -7.78 4.98 3.53
CA GLY A 106 -6.52 5.48 2.99
C GLY A 106 -5.32 4.65 3.41
N GLU A 107 -4.32 4.65 2.57
CA GLU A 107 -3.02 4.08 2.87
C GLU A 107 -2.07 5.16 3.35
N VAL A 108 -1.46 4.93 4.51
CA VAL A 108 -0.51 5.86 5.12
C VAL A 108 0.81 5.16 5.46
N PHE A 109 1.92 5.86 5.26
CA PHE A 109 3.23 5.39 5.69
C PHE A 109 3.32 5.49 7.22
N GLY A 110 3.33 4.34 7.92
CA GLY A 110 3.28 4.27 9.38
C GLY A 110 4.28 5.20 10.06
N PRO A 111 5.59 5.17 9.73
CA PRO A 111 6.59 6.01 10.38
C PRO A 111 6.36 7.53 10.26
N SER A 112 5.60 8.01 9.30
CA SER A 112 5.22 9.43 9.21
C SER A 112 4.28 9.88 10.33
N LEU A 113 3.62 8.92 11.01
CA LEU A 113 2.71 9.15 12.11
C LEU A 113 3.44 9.24 13.48
N GLY A 114 4.77 9.22 13.50
CA GLY A 114 5.58 9.27 14.72
C GLY A 114 5.32 10.49 15.62
N ALA A 115 4.79 11.58 15.08
CA ALA A 115 4.35 12.73 15.86
C ALA A 115 3.06 12.47 16.66
N ILE A 116 2.22 11.52 16.24
CA ILE A 116 1.01 11.10 16.96
C ILE A 116 1.41 10.21 18.13
N HIS A 117 2.27 9.22 17.88
CA HIS A 117 2.79 8.31 18.90
C HIS A 117 4.07 7.62 18.42
N GLY A 118 5.04 7.45 19.32
CA GLY A 118 6.33 6.82 19.00
C GLY A 118 6.24 5.39 18.43
N VAL A 119 5.16 4.65 18.74
CA VAL A 119 4.92 3.27 18.24
C VAL A 119 4.98 3.18 16.71
N PHE A 120 4.52 4.21 16.00
CA PHE A 120 4.51 4.24 14.54
C PHE A 120 5.91 4.37 13.93
N GLY A 121 6.88 4.84 14.69
CA GLY A 121 8.26 5.01 14.21
C GLY A 121 9.18 3.83 14.49
N LEU A 122 8.75 2.83 15.26
CA LEU A 122 9.63 1.76 15.75
C LEU A 122 10.21 0.90 14.62
N ASP A 123 9.43 0.61 13.60
CA ASP A 123 9.84 -0.19 12.44
C ASP A 123 10.73 0.58 11.44
N ALA A 124 10.87 1.89 11.63
CA ALA A 124 11.80 2.74 10.88
C ALA A 124 13.00 3.18 11.73
N VAL A 125 13.15 2.65 12.95
CA VAL A 125 14.38 2.85 13.72
C VAL A 125 15.52 2.11 13.02
N PRO A 126 16.56 2.83 12.58
CA PRO A 126 17.62 2.24 11.79
C PRO A 126 18.32 1.06 12.49
N PHE A 127 18.49 -0.03 11.75
CA PHE A 127 19.27 -1.23 12.14
C PHE A 127 18.74 -1.99 13.38
N ILE A 128 17.47 -1.80 13.74
CA ILE A 128 16.80 -2.58 14.80
C ILE A 128 15.99 -3.73 14.20
N VAL A 129 15.17 -3.44 13.19
CA VAL A 129 14.34 -4.42 12.50
C VAL A 129 14.89 -4.63 11.09
N THR A 130 15.74 -5.63 10.91
CA THR A 130 16.52 -5.82 9.67
C THR A 130 16.11 -7.08 8.87
N THR A 131 15.16 -7.86 9.40
CA THR A 131 14.65 -9.09 8.79
C THR A 131 13.13 -9.17 8.88
N TYR A 132 12.50 -9.96 8.01
CA TYR A 132 11.05 -10.19 8.07
C TYR A 132 10.62 -10.87 9.37
N GLY A 133 11.44 -11.80 9.90
CA GLY A 133 11.16 -12.41 11.22
C GLY A 133 11.14 -11.39 12.35
N ALA A 134 12.12 -10.46 12.38
CA ALA A 134 12.15 -9.38 13.36
C ALA A 134 10.97 -8.40 13.15
N ALA A 135 10.61 -8.09 11.89
CA ALA A 135 9.46 -7.25 11.57
C ALA A 135 8.13 -7.87 12.04
N ARG A 136 7.97 -9.20 11.87
CA ARG A 136 6.79 -9.92 12.36
C ARG A 136 6.75 -9.96 13.89
N LYS A 137 7.89 -10.22 14.56
CA LYS A 137 7.99 -10.19 16.02
C LYS A 137 7.61 -8.79 16.55
N LEU A 138 8.16 -7.73 15.95
CA LEU A 138 7.80 -6.36 16.32
C LEU A 138 6.31 -6.10 16.12
N TRP A 139 5.75 -6.46 14.95
CA TRP A 139 4.33 -6.24 14.67
C TRP A 139 3.43 -6.91 15.71
N ASN A 140 3.65 -8.19 15.98
CA ASN A 140 2.89 -8.93 16.99
C ASN A 140 2.98 -8.30 18.39
N THR A 141 4.13 -7.65 18.69
CA THR A 141 4.33 -6.97 19.98
C THR A 141 3.57 -5.65 20.06
N VAL A 142 3.50 -4.88 18.96
CA VAL A 142 2.99 -3.50 18.99
C VAL A 142 1.60 -3.33 18.38
N GLU A 143 1.06 -4.32 17.66
CA GLU A 143 -0.20 -4.21 16.92
C GLU A 143 -1.34 -3.65 17.75
N ARG A 144 -1.51 -4.14 18.99
CA ARG A 144 -2.58 -3.67 19.86
C ARG A 144 -2.44 -2.18 20.16
N LEU A 145 -1.24 -1.72 20.51
CA LEU A 145 -1.00 -0.30 20.80
C LEU A 145 -1.22 0.57 19.55
N VAL A 146 -0.84 0.07 18.35
CA VAL A 146 -1.12 0.76 17.08
C VAL A 146 -2.63 0.89 16.85
N ARG A 147 -3.39 -0.19 17.04
CA ARG A 147 -4.86 -0.19 16.91
C ARG A 147 -5.52 0.76 17.89
N ASP A 148 -5.14 0.69 19.17
CA ASP A 148 -5.70 1.52 20.22
C ASP A 148 -5.38 3.02 19.97
N THR A 149 -4.16 3.31 19.53
CA THR A 149 -3.74 4.68 19.18
C THR A 149 -4.51 5.24 17.98
N LEU A 150 -4.73 4.44 16.94
CA LEU A 150 -5.55 4.84 15.79
C LEU A 150 -7.02 5.00 16.17
N ALA A 151 -7.55 4.13 17.01
CA ALA A 151 -8.92 4.24 17.54
C ALA A 151 -9.12 5.53 18.34
N ALA A 152 -8.16 5.93 19.17
CA ALA A 152 -8.16 7.20 19.88
C ALA A 152 -8.13 8.42 18.92
N GLN A 153 -7.65 8.23 17.68
CA GLN A 153 -7.71 9.21 16.61
C GLN A 153 -9.01 9.16 15.78
N GLY A 154 -9.96 8.29 16.14
CA GLY A 154 -11.20 8.08 15.37
C GLY A 154 -11.00 7.31 14.06
N LEU A 155 -10.04 6.39 14.04
CA LEU A 155 -9.68 5.57 12.87
C LEU A 155 -9.71 4.09 13.19
N VAL A 156 -9.99 3.26 12.19
CA VAL A 156 -9.90 1.80 12.28
C VAL A 156 -8.70 1.32 11.45
N LEU A 157 -7.83 0.51 12.03
CA LEU A 157 -6.79 -0.18 11.28
C LEU A 157 -7.38 -1.42 10.59
N LEU A 158 -7.27 -1.49 9.27
CA LEU A 158 -7.71 -2.63 8.48
C LEU A 158 -6.58 -3.61 8.18
N ALA A 159 -5.41 -3.12 7.75
CA ALA A 159 -4.26 -3.93 7.40
C ALA A 159 -2.94 -3.19 7.62
N SER A 160 -1.87 -3.95 7.83
CA SER A 160 -0.50 -3.47 8.00
C SER A 160 0.46 -4.29 7.15
N VAL A 161 1.06 -3.68 6.13
CA VAL A 161 1.93 -4.36 5.17
C VAL A 161 3.33 -3.75 5.20
N PRO A 162 4.40 -4.56 5.43
CA PRO A 162 5.75 -4.06 5.45
C PRO A 162 6.26 -3.77 4.04
N TRP A 163 7.15 -2.80 3.93
CA TRP A 163 8.02 -2.62 2.79
C TRP A 163 9.17 -3.62 2.83
N PRO A 164 9.77 -3.96 1.67
CA PRO A 164 11.04 -4.67 1.64
C PRO A 164 12.13 -3.96 2.45
N PRO A 165 13.18 -4.68 2.87
CA PRO A 165 14.30 -4.10 3.59
C PRO A 165 14.86 -2.88 2.86
N GLN A 166 15.13 -1.80 3.61
CA GLN A 166 15.62 -0.56 3.03
C GLN A 166 17.12 -0.64 2.79
N GLY A 167 17.53 -0.45 1.53
CA GLY A 167 18.91 -0.25 1.11
C GLY A 167 19.25 1.23 1.04
N LEU A 168 20.50 1.55 0.73
CA LEU A 168 21.00 2.91 0.54
C LEU A 168 21.33 3.17 -0.93
N PHE A 169 20.54 4.03 -1.58
CA PHE A 169 20.89 4.60 -2.89
C PHE A 169 21.77 5.83 -2.69
N CYS A 170 22.81 5.95 -3.53
CA CYS A 170 23.72 7.10 -3.55
C CYS A 170 24.09 7.50 -4.97
N ALA A 171 24.28 8.81 -5.18
CA ALA A 171 24.79 9.35 -6.46
C ALA A 171 26.31 9.05 -6.66
N ARG A 172 27.05 8.75 -5.58
CA ARG A 172 28.46 8.40 -5.58
C ARG A 172 28.71 7.13 -4.77
N PRO A 173 29.83 6.40 -5.01
CA PRO A 173 30.13 5.23 -4.22
C PRO A 173 30.39 5.59 -2.75
N ILE A 174 30.03 4.67 -1.84
CA ILE A 174 30.31 4.75 -0.43
C ILE A 174 31.35 3.69 -0.08
N GLY A 175 32.57 4.11 0.24
CA GLY A 175 33.67 3.24 0.65
C GLY A 175 33.98 3.33 2.13
N ALA A 176 33.74 4.48 2.75
CA ALA A 176 34.04 4.76 4.15
C ALA A 176 32.91 5.56 4.82
N ALA A 177 32.88 5.55 6.15
CA ALA A 177 31.83 6.26 6.91
C ALA A 177 31.86 7.78 6.71
N VAL A 178 33.02 8.35 6.36
CA VAL A 178 33.17 9.78 6.03
C VAL A 178 32.42 10.16 4.76
N ASP A 179 32.18 9.22 3.85
CA ASP A 179 31.47 9.46 2.60
C ASP A 179 29.99 9.78 2.81
N LEU A 180 29.46 9.47 3.99
CA LEU A 180 28.08 9.81 4.38
C LEU A 180 27.92 11.27 4.81
N LYS A 181 29.03 11.94 5.18
CA LYS A 181 29.00 13.34 5.59
C LYS A 181 28.68 14.26 4.41
N GLY A 182 27.82 15.25 4.65
CA GLY A 182 27.44 16.25 3.66
C GLY A 182 26.55 15.72 2.53
N LEU A 183 26.07 14.46 2.59
CA LEU A 183 25.06 13.98 1.67
C LEU A 183 23.74 14.71 1.94
N ARG A 184 23.03 15.09 0.89
CA ARG A 184 21.61 15.51 0.98
C ARG A 184 20.76 14.24 1.06
N LEU A 185 20.55 13.80 2.31
CA LEU A 185 19.86 12.54 2.60
C LEU A 185 18.36 12.79 2.70
N ARG A 186 17.58 12.09 1.85
CA ARG A 186 16.13 12.12 2.00
C ARG A 186 15.72 11.69 3.40
N GLU A 187 14.86 12.50 4.04
CA GLU A 187 14.14 12.09 5.24
C GLU A 187 12.64 12.00 4.96
N ASN A 188 11.98 10.99 5.54
CA ASN A 188 10.55 10.74 5.46
C ASN A 188 9.94 10.33 6.81
N SER A 189 10.76 10.35 7.86
CA SER A 189 10.34 10.03 9.22
C SER A 189 11.31 10.61 10.25
N PRO A 190 10.87 10.87 11.50
CA PRO A 190 11.74 11.41 12.55
C PRO A 190 13.00 10.59 12.82
N PRO A 191 12.97 9.23 12.88
CA PRO A 191 14.19 8.44 13.07
C PRO A 191 15.21 8.62 11.93
N VAL A 192 14.76 8.69 10.67
CA VAL A 192 15.64 8.89 9.51
C VAL A 192 16.24 10.29 9.50
N LYS A 193 15.45 11.33 9.87
CA LYS A 193 15.97 12.68 10.09
C LYS A 193 17.10 12.67 11.12
N ARG A 194 16.86 12.03 12.26
CA ARG A 194 17.86 11.94 13.35
C ARG A 194 19.13 11.21 12.91
N LEU A 195 18.98 10.12 12.15
CA LEU A 195 20.12 9.41 11.56
C LEU A 195 20.94 10.34 10.66
N ALA A 196 20.31 11.12 9.78
CA ALA A 196 20.98 12.07 8.90
C ALA A 196 21.80 13.09 9.69
N GLU A 197 21.23 13.68 10.76
CA GLU A 197 21.92 14.62 11.64
C GLU A 197 23.18 13.99 12.30
N LEU A 198 23.05 12.77 12.82
CA LEU A 198 24.16 12.03 13.44
C LEU A 198 25.28 11.64 12.44
N LEU A 199 24.92 11.47 11.18
CA LEU A 199 25.85 11.24 10.09
C LEU A 199 26.53 12.53 9.60
N GLN A 200 26.11 13.69 10.09
CA GLN A 200 26.50 15.01 9.55
C GLN A 200 26.10 15.14 8.06
N ALA A 201 25.03 14.46 7.67
CA ALA A 201 24.35 14.65 6.40
C ALA A 201 23.26 15.73 6.54
N GLU A 202 22.87 16.32 5.44
CA GLU A 202 21.76 17.28 5.38
C GLU A 202 20.44 16.53 5.22
N PRO A 203 19.51 16.54 6.19
CA PRO A 203 18.20 15.94 6.03
C PRO A 203 17.34 16.80 5.10
N VAL A 204 16.79 16.19 4.05
CA VAL A 204 15.92 16.87 3.08
C VAL A 204 14.57 16.16 3.04
N ARG A 205 13.50 16.87 3.42
CA ARG A 205 12.14 16.35 3.34
C ARG A 205 11.71 16.18 1.90
N VAL A 206 11.38 14.95 1.50
CA VAL A 206 10.86 14.61 0.17
C VAL A 206 9.83 13.50 0.30
N GLU A 207 8.60 13.78 -0.13
CA GLU A 207 7.53 12.80 -0.16
C GLU A 207 7.72 11.80 -1.30
N THR A 208 7.14 10.61 -1.16
CA THR A 208 7.34 9.52 -2.12
C THR A 208 6.99 9.90 -3.57
N PRO A 209 5.89 10.61 -3.87
CA PRO A 209 5.59 11.02 -5.26
C PRO A 209 6.60 11.99 -5.87
N GLU A 210 7.35 12.73 -5.04
CA GLU A 210 8.36 13.70 -5.50
C GLU A 210 9.77 13.10 -5.65
N LEU A 211 9.96 11.85 -5.20
CA LEU A 211 11.27 11.24 -5.03
C LEU A 211 12.11 11.25 -6.31
N ALA A 212 11.51 10.81 -7.43
CA ALA A 212 12.17 10.78 -8.74
C ALA A 212 12.58 12.19 -9.20
N ALA A 213 11.69 13.18 -9.06
CA ALA A 213 11.95 14.56 -9.46
C ALA A 213 13.03 15.20 -8.58
N ALA A 214 12.98 14.97 -7.26
CA ALA A 214 13.98 15.49 -6.32
C ALA A 214 15.38 14.91 -6.58
N ALA A 215 15.46 13.63 -6.92
CA ALA A 215 16.70 12.96 -7.28
C ALA A 215 17.29 13.54 -8.58
N ARG A 216 16.49 13.62 -9.65
CA ARG A 216 16.91 14.20 -10.94
C ARG A 216 17.35 15.66 -10.82
N ALA A 217 16.68 16.45 -10.00
CA ALA A 217 17.03 17.85 -9.73
C ALA A 217 18.23 17.99 -8.78
N GLY A 218 18.80 16.89 -8.26
CA GLY A 218 19.90 16.93 -7.31
C GLY A 218 19.52 17.52 -5.94
N ARG A 219 18.24 17.67 -5.62
CA ARG A 219 17.80 18.10 -4.28
C ARG A 219 18.23 17.11 -3.21
N ILE A 220 18.26 15.83 -3.56
CA ILE A 220 18.81 14.73 -2.77
C ILE A 220 19.84 13.97 -3.58
N ASN A 221 20.85 13.41 -2.91
CA ASN A 221 21.89 12.57 -3.53
C ASN A 221 22.13 11.28 -2.75
N ALA A 222 21.32 11.04 -1.71
CA ALA A 222 21.26 9.79 -0.97
C ALA A 222 19.84 9.55 -0.45
N VAL A 223 19.44 8.28 -0.42
CA VAL A 223 18.13 7.88 0.14
C VAL A 223 18.18 6.45 0.65
N PHE A 224 17.67 6.24 1.87
CA PHE A 224 17.31 4.91 2.32
C PHE A 224 15.91 4.58 1.78
N THR A 225 15.83 3.57 0.92
CA THR A 225 14.58 3.04 0.40
C THR A 225 14.77 1.62 -0.12
N SER A 226 13.67 0.90 -0.39
CA SER A 226 13.76 -0.45 -0.93
C SER A 226 14.19 -0.47 -2.40
N ALA A 227 14.75 -1.60 -2.85
CA ALA A 227 15.02 -1.84 -4.25
C ALA A 227 13.74 -1.72 -5.12
N ALA A 228 12.60 -2.19 -4.60
CA ALA A 228 11.30 -2.07 -5.26
C ALA A 228 10.93 -0.60 -5.54
N GLN A 229 11.02 0.26 -4.51
CA GLN A 229 10.78 1.69 -4.68
C GLN A 229 11.80 2.33 -5.63
N GLY A 230 13.05 1.86 -5.61
CA GLY A 230 14.09 2.32 -6.52
C GLY A 230 13.79 2.06 -7.99
N ILE A 231 13.15 0.91 -8.30
CA ILE A 231 12.63 0.59 -9.65
C ILE A 231 11.43 1.47 -9.99
N ASP A 232 10.43 1.52 -9.11
CA ASP A 232 9.18 2.29 -9.33
C ASP A 232 9.44 3.78 -9.64
N THR A 233 10.50 4.35 -9.05
CA THR A 233 10.86 5.76 -9.18
C THR A 233 12.11 6.02 -10.02
N GLU A 234 12.65 4.99 -10.65
CA GLU A 234 13.85 5.06 -11.50
C GLU A 234 15.06 5.73 -10.83
N LEU A 235 15.19 5.56 -9.50
CA LEU A 235 16.28 6.20 -8.73
C LEU A 235 17.66 5.86 -9.25
N TYR A 236 17.85 4.67 -9.80
CA TYR A 236 19.12 4.19 -10.34
C TYR A 236 19.67 5.10 -11.46
N GLN A 237 18.82 5.87 -12.15
CA GLN A 237 19.27 6.84 -13.17
C GLN A 237 20.04 8.02 -12.55
N SER A 238 19.64 8.48 -11.37
CA SER A 238 20.27 9.62 -10.66
C SER A 238 21.20 9.19 -9.53
N MET A 239 20.96 8.00 -8.96
CA MET A 239 21.71 7.40 -7.86
C MET A 239 22.05 5.95 -8.20
N PRO A 240 23.06 5.73 -9.06
CA PRO A 240 23.35 4.40 -9.61
C PRO A 240 23.96 3.41 -8.60
N TYR A 241 24.35 3.84 -7.42
CA TYR A 241 24.92 2.97 -6.39
C TYR A 241 23.86 2.56 -5.40
N PHE A 242 23.58 1.27 -5.31
CA PHE A 242 22.67 0.70 -4.33
C PHE A 242 23.41 -0.24 -3.38
N HIS A 243 23.39 0.08 -2.10
CA HIS A 243 23.96 -0.75 -1.05
C HIS A 243 22.86 -1.51 -0.32
N GLU A 244 22.99 -2.84 -0.26
CA GLU A 244 22.07 -3.72 0.49
C GLU A 244 22.31 -3.56 1.99
N ALA A 245 21.74 -2.49 2.53
CA ALA A 245 21.93 -2.13 3.93
C ALA A 245 21.02 -2.94 4.87
N ASN A 246 19.86 -3.43 4.41
CA ASN A 246 18.82 -4.02 5.25
C ASN A 246 18.58 -3.18 6.51
N ALA A 247 18.45 -1.86 6.30
CA ALA A 247 18.51 -0.91 7.39
C ALA A 247 17.30 -1.00 8.33
N TRP A 248 16.10 -1.21 7.77
CA TRP A 248 14.83 -1.43 8.48
C TRP A 248 13.76 -1.90 7.49
N LEU A 249 12.61 -2.37 8.00
CA LEU A 249 11.44 -2.75 7.22
C LEU A 249 10.23 -1.93 7.72
N PRO A 250 10.01 -0.72 7.20
CA PRO A 250 8.86 0.09 7.60
C PRO A 250 7.58 -0.49 7.02
N ARG A 251 6.42 -0.05 7.51
CA ARG A 251 5.13 -0.53 7.03
C ARG A 251 4.21 0.58 6.59
N ASN A 252 3.30 0.24 5.69
CA ASN A 252 2.11 1.01 5.43
C ASN A 252 0.93 0.46 6.24
N LEU A 253 0.02 1.36 6.56
CA LEU A 253 -1.21 1.08 7.27
C LEU A 253 -2.39 1.43 6.38
N ILE A 254 -3.33 0.51 6.18
CA ILE A 254 -4.63 0.81 5.58
C ILE A 254 -5.58 1.15 6.73
N VAL A 255 -5.99 2.40 6.78
CA VAL A 255 -6.90 2.94 7.79
C VAL A 255 -8.25 3.28 7.20
N ALA A 256 -9.31 3.20 8.00
CA ALA A 256 -10.67 3.51 7.59
C ALA A 256 -11.37 4.45 8.56
N ASN A 257 -12.32 5.20 8.03
CA ASN A 257 -13.28 5.96 8.83
C ASN A 257 -14.34 5.00 9.42
N PRO A 258 -14.54 4.96 10.74
CA PRO A 258 -15.50 4.04 11.37
C PRO A 258 -16.93 4.22 10.86
N LYS A 259 -17.37 5.46 10.58
CA LYS A 259 -18.73 5.73 10.06
C LYS A 259 -18.94 5.13 8.67
N ALA A 260 -17.91 5.13 7.82
CA ALA A 260 -17.99 4.50 6.51
C ALA A 260 -18.16 2.97 6.62
N LEU A 261 -17.53 2.35 7.63
CA LEU A 261 -17.68 0.92 7.90
C LEU A 261 -19.02 0.57 8.55
N GLU A 262 -19.53 1.42 9.47
CA GLU A 262 -20.83 1.25 10.10
C GLU A 262 -21.97 1.26 9.07
N GLY A 263 -21.87 2.12 8.06
CA GLY A 263 -22.84 2.21 6.96
C GLY A 263 -23.01 0.94 6.12
N LEU A 264 -22.05 -0.01 6.20
CA LEU A 264 -22.11 -1.27 5.46
C LEU A 264 -23.07 -2.30 6.07
N GLY A 265 -23.43 -2.15 7.34
CA GLY A 265 -24.11 -3.19 8.13
C GLY A 265 -23.13 -4.28 8.60
N THR A 266 -23.58 -5.12 9.52
CA THR A 266 -22.70 -6.06 10.24
C THR A 266 -22.07 -7.11 9.33
N GLU A 267 -22.83 -7.70 8.40
CA GLU A 267 -22.37 -8.78 7.51
C GLU A 267 -21.25 -8.30 6.58
N HIS A 268 -21.50 -7.22 5.83
CA HIS A 268 -20.51 -6.69 4.89
C HIS A 268 -19.30 -6.12 5.60
N ARG A 269 -19.45 -5.48 6.75
CA ARG A 269 -18.35 -5.03 7.58
C ARG A 269 -17.47 -6.20 8.04
N THR A 270 -18.06 -7.29 8.53
CA THR A 270 -17.33 -8.50 8.93
C THR A 270 -16.58 -9.11 7.75
N THR A 271 -17.23 -9.19 6.59
CA THR A 271 -16.60 -9.68 5.35
C THR A 271 -15.41 -8.80 4.95
N LEU A 272 -15.56 -7.48 4.95
CA LEU A 272 -14.49 -6.54 4.62
C LEU A 272 -13.29 -6.69 5.56
N VAL A 273 -13.52 -6.73 6.88
CA VAL A 273 -12.43 -6.88 7.88
C VAL A 273 -11.71 -8.23 7.71
N ARG A 274 -12.44 -9.30 7.48
CA ARG A 274 -11.85 -10.62 7.21
C ARG A 274 -10.99 -10.63 5.94
N LEU A 275 -11.43 -9.97 4.88
CA LEU A 275 -10.68 -9.85 3.63
C LEU A 275 -9.49 -8.89 3.76
N ALA A 276 -9.59 -7.85 4.59
CA ALA A 276 -8.46 -6.99 4.92
C ALA A 276 -7.33 -7.76 5.62
N ALA A 277 -7.67 -8.68 6.55
CA ALA A 277 -6.67 -9.56 7.16
C ALA A 277 -5.99 -10.49 6.14
N ARG A 278 -6.75 -11.01 5.16
CA ARG A 278 -6.15 -11.78 4.03
C ARG A 278 -5.24 -10.91 3.17
N ALA A 279 -5.64 -9.67 2.88
CA ALA A 279 -4.82 -8.72 2.15
C ALA A 279 -3.54 -8.36 2.90
N GLU A 280 -3.59 -8.27 4.24
CA GLU A 280 -2.40 -8.10 5.08
C GLU A 280 -1.42 -9.26 4.89
N GLU A 281 -1.85 -10.51 5.08
CA GLU A 281 -0.97 -11.68 4.93
C GLU A 281 -0.43 -11.83 3.50
N ARG A 282 -1.25 -11.58 2.49
CA ARG A 282 -0.81 -11.53 1.09
C ARG A 282 0.24 -10.45 0.87
N GLY A 283 0.03 -9.25 1.45
CA GLY A 283 0.94 -8.12 1.37
C GLY A 283 2.31 -8.42 1.96
N TRP A 284 2.37 -9.13 3.10
CA TRP A 284 3.62 -9.61 3.67
C TRP A 284 4.37 -10.53 2.70
N GLY A 285 3.68 -11.53 2.12
CA GLY A 285 4.27 -12.42 1.12
C GLY A 285 4.69 -11.72 -0.17
N LEU A 286 3.96 -10.68 -0.60
CA LEU A 286 4.35 -9.83 -1.73
C LEU A 286 5.63 -9.08 -1.41
N SER A 287 5.71 -8.40 -0.26
CA SER A 287 6.89 -7.67 0.18
C SER A 287 8.15 -8.54 0.14
N GLU A 288 8.08 -9.76 0.66
CA GLU A 288 9.21 -10.71 0.67
C GLU A 288 9.64 -11.10 -0.74
N ARG A 289 8.68 -11.44 -1.62
CA ARG A 289 8.98 -11.76 -3.02
C ARG A 289 9.60 -10.57 -3.76
N PHE A 290 9.05 -9.37 -3.57
CA PHE A 290 9.57 -8.16 -4.19
C PHE A 290 10.97 -7.80 -3.67
N SER A 291 11.31 -8.11 -2.41
CA SER A 291 12.66 -7.95 -1.89
C SER A 291 13.69 -8.74 -2.70
N GLN A 292 13.37 -9.99 -3.04
CA GLN A 292 14.27 -10.88 -3.77
C GLN A 292 14.40 -10.49 -5.25
N THR A 293 13.31 -10.11 -5.90
CA THR A 293 13.27 -9.85 -7.35
C THR A 293 13.70 -8.44 -7.73
N SER A 294 13.44 -7.44 -6.87
CA SER A 294 13.71 -6.04 -7.19
C SER A 294 15.20 -5.69 -7.23
N THR A 295 16.03 -6.30 -6.37
CA THR A 295 17.49 -6.11 -6.42
C THR A 295 18.05 -6.63 -7.73
N GLN A 296 17.57 -7.79 -8.21
CA GLN A 296 17.96 -8.32 -9.52
C GLN A 296 17.50 -7.42 -10.67
N ALA A 297 16.28 -6.87 -10.57
CA ALA A 297 15.77 -5.92 -11.55
C ALA A 297 16.58 -4.62 -11.58
N LEU A 298 17.01 -4.08 -10.44
CA LEU A 298 17.91 -2.94 -10.34
C LEU A 298 19.24 -3.20 -11.02
N ALA A 299 19.85 -4.37 -10.78
CA ALA A 299 21.11 -4.75 -11.42
C ALA A 299 20.95 -4.81 -12.95
N LYS A 300 19.87 -5.41 -13.46
CA LYS A 300 19.55 -5.45 -14.89
C LYS A 300 19.32 -4.07 -15.49
N ALA A 301 18.78 -3.13 -14.70
CA ALA A 301 18.57 -1.74 -15.10
C ALA A 301 19.86 -0.89 -15.06
N GLY A 302 20.99 -1.47 -14.66
CA GLY A 302 22.30 -0.82 -14.66
C GLY A 302 22.74 -0.23 -13.32
N ALA A 303 22.00 -0.46 -12.23
CA ALA A 303 22.44 -0.07 -10.90
C ALA A 303 23.66 -0.90 -10.45
N LYS A 304 24.58 -0.26 -9.75
CA LYS A 304 25.76 -0.88 -9.15
C LYS A 304 25.40 -1.37 -7.75
N ILE A 305 25.17 -2.67 -7.63
CA ILE A 305 24.75 -3.31 -6.38
C ILE A 305 26.00 -3.73 -5.60
N ALA A 306 26.05 -3.40 -4.31
CA ALA A 306 27.10 -3.82 -3.41
C ALA A 306 26.60 -3.89 -1.96
N PRO A 307 27.20 -4.75 -1.10
CA PRO A 307 26.98 -4.64 0.33
C PRO A 307 27.54 -3.32 0.87
N LEU A 308 27.06 -2.89 2.02
CA LEU A 308 27.71 -1.80 2.76
C LEU A 308 29.12 -2.26 3.21
N PRO A 309 30.15 -1.43 3.03
CA PRO A 309 31.46 -1.71 3.62
C PRO A 309 31.36 -1.89 5.13
N SER A 310 32.09 -2.88 5.70
CA SER A 310 31.99 -3.22 7.12
C SER A 310 32.18 -2.04 8.09
N PRO A 311 33.14 -1.09 7.86
CA PRO A 311 33.27 0.08 8.74
C PRO A 311 32.04 1.01 8.68
N VAL A 312 31.42 1.13 7.49
CA VAL A 312 30.19 1.92 7.30
C VAL A 312 29.05 1.25 8.05
N ARG A 313 28.87 -0.06 7.87
CA ARG A 313 27.84 -0.85 8.57
C ARG A 313 27.98 -0.72 10.08
N THR A 314 29.17 -0.94 10.64
CA THR A 314 29.43 -0.82 12.09
C THR A 314 29.06 0.56 12.64
N ARG A 315 29.38 1.64 11.90
CA ARG A 315 29.00 2.98 12.31
C ARG A 315 27.47 3.17 12.28
N LEU A 316 26.81 2.73 11.22
CA LEU A 316 25.36 2.83 11.08
C LEU A 316 24.62 2.04 12.18
N ASP A 317 25.09 0.84 12.52
CA ASP A 317 24.53 0.03 13.61
C ASP A 317 24.61 0.76 14.95
N ARG A 318 25.76 1.39 15.28
CA ARG A 318 25.93 2.19 16.52
C ARG A 318 24.97 3.39 16.56
N LEU A 319 24.84 4.09 15.42
CA LEU A 319 23.93 5.23 15.32
C LEU A 319 22.46 4.79 15.41
N GLY A 320 22.14 3.63 14.84
CA GLY A 320 20.81 3.02 14.99
C GLY A 320 20.43 2.77 16.44
N ILE A 321 21.35 2.20 17.24
CA ILE A 321 21.15 2.02 18.69
C ILE A 321 20.92 3.37 19.39
N GLN A 322 21.67 4.40 19.02
CA GLN A 322 21.49 5.75 19.58
C GLN A 322 20.10 6.30 19.23
N VAL A 323 19.68 6.23 17.97
CA VAL A 323 18.35 6.68 17.52
C VAL A 323 17.24 5.89 18.22
N ALA A 324 17.43 4.57 18.40
CA ALA A 324 16.48 3.73 19.14
C ALA A 324 16.29 4.23 20.58
N ARG A 325 17.39 4.44 21.29
CA ARG A 325 17.36 4.97 22.68
C ARG A 325 16.66 6.31 22.75
N GLU A 326 16.98 7.24 21.85
CA GLU A 326 16.37 8.57 21.80
C GLU A 326 14.87 8.51 21.45
N THR A 327 14.47 7.56 20.62
CA THR A 327 13.05 7.35 20.23
C THR A 327 12.24 6.82 21.40
N VAL A 328 12.79 5.84 22.12
CA VAL A 328 12.10 5.18 23.22
C VAL A 328 12.15 6.03 24.51
N SER A 329 13.25 6.75 24.79
CA SER A 329 13.37 7.58 26.00
C SER A 329 12.45 8.80 26.03
N LYS A 330 11.95 9.24 24.88
CA LYS A 330 10.92 10.28 24.76
C LYS A 330 9.50 9.74 24.86
N GLY A 331 9.36 8.43 25.05
CA GLY A 331 8.11 7.73 24.88
C GLY A 331 7.38 7.42 26.17
N ASP A 332 6.17 6.99 25.98
CA ASP A 332 5.28 6.38 26.95
C ASP A 332 5.97 5.18 27.64
N PRO A 333 5.82 4.99 28.95
CA PRO A 333 6.27 3.79 29.66
C PRO A 333 5.82 2.47 29.03
N ALA A 334 4.63 2.44 28.39
CA ALA A 334 4.16 1.29 27.64
C ALA A 334 5.07 0.96 26.44
N LEU A 335 5.62 1.97 25.76
CA LEU A 335 6.54 1.77 24.64
C LEU A 335 7.86 1.16 25.11
N LEU A 336 8.38 1.60 26.28
CA LEU A 336 9.57 1.02 26.91
C LEU A 336 9.37 -0.46 27.26
N ALA A 337 8.23 -0.80 27.86
CA ALA A 337 7.89 -2.19 28.20
C ALA A 337 7.78 -3.08 26.94
N LEU A 338 7.14 -2.59 25.88
CA LEU A 338 7.01 -3.31 24.60
C LEU A 338 8.37 -3.53 23.93
N MET A 339 9.27 -2.54 23.96
CA MET A 339 10.62 -2.70 23.41
C MET A 339 11.45 -3.68 24.25
N GLY A 340 11.29 -3.69 25.58
CA GLY A 340 11.88 -4.71 26.45
C GLY A 340 11.42 -6.12 26.05
N ALA A 341 10.12 -6.32 25.81
CA ALA A 341 9.57 -7.59 25.36
C ALA A 341 10.01 -7.96 23.91
N PHE A 342 10.27 -6.99 23.06
CA PHE A 342 10.78 -7.25 21.72
C PHE A 342 12.22 -7.77 21.74
N PHE A 343 13.08 -7.26 22.64
CA PHE A 343 14.49 -7.65 22.74
C PHE A 343 14.73 -8.91 23.62
N SER A 344 13.76 -9.32 24.43
CA SER A 344 13.76 -10.61 25.12
C SER A 344 13.43 -11.76 24.19
#